data_f6eeb272332e45fb4ba02cde280dac2a
#
_entry.id   f6eeb272332e45fb4ba02cde280dac2a
#
_cell.length_a   1.000
_cell.length_b   1.000
_cell.length_c   1.000
_cell.angle_alpha   90.00
_cell.angle_beta   90.00
_cell.angle_gamma   90.00
#
_symmetry.space_group_name_H-M   'P 1'
#
loop_
_entity.id
_entity.type
_entity.pdbx_description
1 polymer ?
#
loop_
_entity_poly.entity_id
_entity_poly.type
_entity_poly.pdbx_seq_one_letter_code
_entity_poly.pdbx_strand_id
1 'polypeptide(L)'
;MALYSAAAAVLSGLERGEGGLKSLVYGSGFPHARQLYALVAETLRYGPVLDALLDGAALLRVEKKLPPPLAKVLVYDLLFGKGLKCGGRWKALVRRHRARLQAELARLKVRRGVSRDEDLLQPAPGAGPPATQVPRYVRVNVLKTCVDDVVEFFKRQGYSFLGKAGSLEELRTLSGKKFILDLHLPELLVFPPQTDFHDNRLYTSGHIILQDKASCLPAFLLSPAAGSHVIDACAAPGNKTSHLAAILKNKGHIFAFDLDTKRLATMNTMLMRAGITSCKLAQQDFLTVDPHDPKYSKVKYILLDPSCSGSGMVARLPLEEAAPSAERLQALAGFQRKVLSHALRFPAVQRLAYSTCSVHREENEDVVHAVLREQGSAFRLVSAFPSWPCRGLATFPGAECCLRASPVDTLTQGFFVAILERCGEEAALPSSLPAGTEENLQQEEGMEPGAAPPKKKRRKKQRVKA
;
A
#
# COMPACT_ATOMS: atom_id res chain seq x y z
N MET A 1 33.99 -2.55 16.23
CA MET A 1 33.56 -3.96 16.07
C MET A 1 32.16 -4.21 16.57
N ALA A 2 31.73 -3.64 17.68
CA ALA A 2 30.39 -3.91 18.24
C ALA A 2 29.23 -3.78 17.23
N LEU A 3 29.22 -2.72 16.40
CA LEU A 3 28.22 -2.54 15.35
C LEU A 3 28.19 -3.72 14.35
N TYR A 4 29.36 -4.15 13.85
CA TYR A 4 29.43 -5.22 12.86
C TYR A 4 29.08 -6.59 13.46
N SER A 5 29.45 -6.83 14.72
CA SER A 5 29.06 -8.06 15.43
C SER A 5 27.55 -8.09 15.70
N ALA A 6 26.96 -6.96 16.11
CA ALA A 6 25.52 -6.84 16.26
C ALA A 6 24.80 -7.02 14.93
N ALA A 7 25.29 -6.42 13.85
CA ALA A 7 24.72 -6.58 12.51
C ALA A 7 24.79 -8.04 12.02
N ALA A 8 25.91 -8.73 12.24
CA ALA A 8 26.04 -10.14 11.91
C ALA A 8 25.11 -11.04 12.73
N ALA A 9 24.90 -10.74 14.02
CA ALA A 9 23.94 -11.45 14.87
C ALA A 9 22.50 -11.27 14.38
N VAL A 10 22.12 -10.03 14.01
CA VAL A 10 20.79 -9.75 13.45
C VAL A 10 20.58 -10.50 12.13
N LEU A 11 21.59 -10.49 11.21
CA LEU A 11 21.51 -11.27 9.96
C LEU A 11 21.32 -12.77 10.22
N SER A 12 22.10 -13.32 11.14
CA SER A 12 21.96 -14.73 11.51
C SER A 12 20.58 -15.05 12.12
N GLY A 13 20.03 -14.15 12.93
CA GLY A 13 18.67 -14.30 13.49
C GLY A 13 17.58 -14.25 12.42
N LEU A 14 17.76 -13.40 11.40
CA LEU A 14 16.86 -13.35 10.24
C LEU A 14 16.91 -14.64 9.42
N GLU A 15 18.12 -15.16 9.16
CA GLU A 15 18.32 -16.43 8.42
C GLU A 15 17.69 -17.62 9.16
N ARG A 16 17.66 -17.60 10.51
CA ARG A 16 17.01 -18.64 11.34
C ARG A 16 15.52 -18.41 11.55
N GLY A 17 14.95 -17.30 11.06
CA GLY A 17 13.53 -16.97 11.24
C GLY A 17 13.13 -16.56 12.66
N GLU A 18 14.09 -16.09 13.48
CA GLU A 18 13.86 -15.69 14.88
C GLU A 18 13.04 -14.41 15.04
N GLY A 19 12.77 -13.72 13.95
CA GLY A 19 11.94 -12.50 13.95
C GLY A 19 12.19 -11.61 12.74
N GLY A 20 11.39 -10.57 12.58
CA GLY A 20 11.59 -9.56 11.54
C GLY A 20 12.75 -8.61 11.87
N LEU A 21 13.32 -7.96 10.84
CA LEU A 21 14.47 -7.06 10.97
C LEU A 21 14.30 -6.01 12.08
N LYS A 22 13.15 -5.34 12.14
CA LYS A 22 12.88 -4.34 13.18
C LYS A 22 12.92 -4.95 14.59
N SER A 23 12.28 -6.10 14.76
CA SER A 23 12.24 -6.79 16.05
C SER A 23 13.64 -7.15 16.52
N LEU A 24 14.46 -7.77 15.66
CA LEU A 24 15.80 -8.19 15.98
C LEU A 24 16.76 -7.01 16.23
N VAL A 25 16.66 -5.93 15.45
CA VAL A 25 17.46 -4.73 15.64
C VAL A 25 17.14 -4.02 16.94
N TYR A 26 15.86 -3.77 17.21
CA TYR A 26 15.46 -3.07 18.44
C TYR A 26 15.57 -3.97 19.69
N GLY A 27 15.45 -5.28 19.54
CA GLY A 27 15.67 -6.27 20.58
C GLY A 27 17.16 -6.55 20.89
N SER A 28 18.09 -6.13 20.02
CA SER A 28 19.52 -6.40 20.17
C SER A 28 20.21 -5.65 21.32
N GLY A 29 19.55 -4.64 21.90
CA GLY A 29 20.14 -3.77 22.93
C GLY A 29 21.27 -2.87 22.42
N PHE A 30 21.51 -2.80 21.10
CA PHE A 30 22.57 -1.94 20.56
C PHE A 30 22.20 -0.44 20.67
N PRO A 31 23.05 0.44 21.22
CA PRO A 31 22.69 1.82 21.54
C PRO A 31 22.21 2.65 20.33
N HIS A 32 22.80 2.37 19.16
CA HIS A 32 22.48 3.10 17.93
C HIS A 32 21.65 2.25 16.96
N ALA A 33 20.44 1.89 17.39
CA ALA A 33 19.55 1.00 16.63
C ALA A 33 19.31 1.46 15.17
N ARG A 34 19.20 2.78 14.91
CA ARG A 34 19.04 3.32 13.55
C ARG A 34 20.26 3.01 12.66
N GLN A 35 21.47 3.17 13.19
CA GLN A 35 22.69 2.85 12.46
C GLN A 35 22.81 1.35 12.19
N LEU A 36 22.49 0.53 13.18
CA LEU A 36 22.44 -0.92 13.05
C LEU A 36 21.42 -1.34 11.99
N TYR A 37 20.21 -0.77 12.05
CA TYR A 37 19.18 -1.05 11.07
C TYR A 37 19.62 -0.70 9.65
N ALA A 38 20.17 0.49 9.44
CA ALA A 38 20.64 0.92 8.13
C ALA A 38 21.73 -0.02 7.57
N LEU A 39 22.70 -0.39 8.41
CA LEU A 39 23.77 -1.30 7.99
C LEU A 39 23.25 -2.68 7.61
N VAL A 40 22.35 -3.26 8.41
CA VAL A 40 21.77 -4.58 8.13
C VAL A 40 20.86 -4.51 6.90
N ALA A 41 19.99 -3.50 6.80
CA ALA A 41 19.08 -3.32 5.67
C ALA A 41 19.83 -3.23 4.33
N GLU A 42 20.88 -2.40 4.28
CA GLU A 42 21.68 -2.28 3.05
C GLU A 42 22.51 -3.54 2.77
N THR A 43 23.03 -4.22 3.80
CA THR A 43 23.72 -5.52 3.60
C THR A 43 22.77 -6.56 2.99
N LEU A 44 21.50 -6.60 3.45
CA LEU A 44 20.47 -7.47 2.89
C LEU A 44 20.14 -7.09 1.44
N ARG A 45 19.98 -5.80 1.17
CA ARG A 45 19.69 -5.28 -0.16
C ARG A 45 20.74 -5.67 -1.18
N TYR A 46 22.03 -5.62 -0.78
CA TYR A 46 23.15 -6.06 -1.61
C TYR A 46 23.43 -7.57 -1.48
N GLY A 47 22.63 -8.33 -0.76
CA GLY A 47 22.85 -9.75 -0.46
C GLY A 47 23.32 -10.58 -1.66
N PRO A 48 22.56 -10.65 -2.77
CA PRO A 48 22.96 -11.43 -3.96
C PRO A 48 24.29 -10.95 -4.59
N VAL A 49 24.54 -9.65 -4.55
CA VAL A 49 25.80 -9.06 -5.03
C VAL A 49 26.96 -9.46 -4.13
N LEU A 50 26.76 -9.38 -2.81
CA LEU A 50 27.76 -9.77 -1.81
C LEU A 50 28.10 -11.26 -1.88
N ASP A 51 27.10 -12.11 -2.07
CA ASP A 51 27.31 -13.55 -2.25
C ASP A 51 28.17 -13.83 -3.48
N ALA A 52 27.85 -13.22 -4.62
CA ALA A 52 28.67 -13.35 -5.83
C ALA A 52 30.09 -12.83 -5.65
N LEU A 53 30.30 -11.75 -4.89
CA LEU A 53 31.64 -11.22 -4.61
C LEU A 53 32.44 -12.10 -3.66
N LEU A 54 31.80 -12.63 -2.61
CA LEU A 54 32.44 -13.53 -1.65
C LEU A 54 32.87 -14.84 -2.31
N ASP A 55 32.02 -15.38 -3.18
CA ASP A 55 32.29 -16.60 -3.95
C ASP A 55 33.38 -16.37 -5.00
N GLY A 56 33.29 -15.32 -5.82
CA GLY A 56 34.28 -14.98 -6.84
C GLY A 56 35.64 -14.67 -6.25
N ALA A 57 35.69 -13.98 -5.11
CA ALA A 57 36.90 -13.75 -4.37
C ALA A 57 37.37 -14.96 -3.57
N ALA A 58 36.59 -16.03 -3.47
CA ALA A 58 36.84 -17.19 -2.61
C ALA A 58 37.18 -16.83 -1.15
N LEU A 59 36.61 -15.73 -0.64
CA LEU A 59 37.02 -15.16 0.65
C LEU A 59 36.77 -16.14 1.80
N LEU A 60 35.62 -16.77 1.85
CA LEU A 60 35.26 -17.71 2.91
C LEU A 60 36.01 -19.05 2.82
N ARG A 61 36.53 -19.41 1.63
CA ARG A 61 37.38 -20.58 1.45
C ARG A 61 38.78 -20.35 2.01
N VAL A 62 39.28 -19.13 1.87
CA VAL A 62 40.63 -18.73 2.38
C VAL A 62 40.53 -18.42 3.88
N GLU A 63 39.53 -17.70 4.31
CA GLU A 63 39.39 -17.21 5.68
C GLU A 63 38.34 -18.01 6.44
N LYS A 64 38.60 -19.29 6.68
CA LYS A 64 37.67 -20.26 7.32
C LYS A 64 37.11 -19.83 8.69
N LYS A 65 37.82 -18.92 9.39
CA LYS A 65 37.39 -18.40 10.71
C LYS A 65 36.50 -17.17 10.63
N LEU A 66 36.24 -16.65 9.44
CA LEU A 66 35.36 -15.49 9.24
C LEU A 66 33.91 -15.97 9.07
N PRO A 67 32.99 -15.65 10.00
CA PRO A 67 31.60 -16.05 9.87
C PRO A 67 30.94 -15.41 8.62
N PRO A 68 30.18 -16.16 7.81
CA PRO A 68 29.56 -15.64 6.59
C PRO A 68 28.73 -14.36 6.78
N PRO A 69 27.85 -14.23 7.80
CA PRO A 69 27.10 -13.00 8.02
C PRO A 69 28.01 -11.81 8.33
N LEU A 70 29.07 -12.03 9.09
CA LEU A 70 30.06 -10.99 9.39
C LEU A 70 30.83 -10.57 8.14
N ALA A 71 31.20 -11.54 7.28
CA ALA A 71 31.84 -11.27 6.01
C ALA A 71 30.97 -10.36 5.11
N LYS A 72 29.69 -10.67 4.97
CA LYS A 72 28.73 -9.85 4.20
C LYS A 72 28.71 -8.41 4.70
N VAL A 73 28.55 -8.19 6.00
CA VAL A 73 28.50 -6.84 6.59
C VAL A 73 29.80 -6.06 6.38
N LEU A 74 30.95 -6.71 6.58
CA LEU A 74 32.26 -6.07 6.42
C LEU A 74 32.56 -5.73 4.95
N VAL A 75 32.23 -6.64 4.03
CA VAL A 75 32.46 -6.43 2.59
C VAL A 75 31.49 -5.34 2.07
N TYR A 76 30.25 -5.34 2.53
CA TYR A 76 29.32 -4.26 2.21
C TYR A 76 29.89 -2.89 2.58
N ASP A 77 30.27 -2.70 3.85
CA ASP A 77 30.73 -1.39 4.31
C ASP A 77 32.10 -0.99 3.71
N LEU A 78 32.90 -1.98 3.34
CA LEU A 78 34.19 -1.75 2.63
C LEU A 78 34.01 -1.25 1.20
N LEU A 79 33.04 -1.79 0.44
CA LEU A 79 32.89 -1.55 -1.00
C LEU A 79 31.81 -0.53 -1.33
N PHE A 80 30.68 -0.59 -0.64
CA PHE A 80 29.46 0.20 -0.93
C PHE A 80 29.12 1.20 0.16
N GLY A 81 29.59 0.98 1.38
CA GLY A 81 29.31 1.82 2.53
C GLY A 81 30.29 2.98 2.69
N LYS A 82 30.30 3.53 3.92
CA LYS A 82 31.17 4.66 4.29
C LYS A 82 32.60 4.24 4.68
N GLY A 83 32.96 2.98 4.38
CA GLY A 83 34.25 2.38 4.73
C GLY A 83 34.30 1.84 6.17
N LEU A 84 35.20 0.90 6.42
CA LEU A 84 35.29 0.18 7.70
C LEU A 84 35.66 1.12 8.86
N LYS A 85 34.70 1.42 9.72
CA LYS A 85 34.89 2.23 10.94
C LYS A 85 35.16 1.39 12.19
N CYS A 86 35.88 0.28 12.04
CA CYS A 86 36.24 -0.61 13.14
C CYS A 86 37.75 -0.77 13.24
N GLY A 87 38.26 -1.23 14.39
CA GLY A 87 39.62 -1.71 14.61
C GLY A 87 39.69 -3.23 14.65
N GLY A 88 40.88 -3.77 14.85
CA GLY A 88 41.12 -5.19 15.13
C GLY A 88 41.30 -6.08 13.90
N ARG A 89 41.43 -7.39 14.17
CA ARG A 89 41.85 -8.40 13.20
C ARG A 89 40.99 -8.46 11.93
N TRP A 90 39.68 -8.28 12.05
CA TRP A 90 38.77 -8.41 10.92
C TRP A 90 38.92 -7.28 9.90
N LYS A 91 39.22 -6.05 10.36
CA LYS A 91 39.53 -4.93 9.46
C LYS A 91 40.79 -5.20 8.65
N ALA A 92 41.83 -5.65 9.30
CA ALA A 92 43.11 -5.99 8.63
C ALA A 92 42.92 -7.14 7.65
N LEU A 93 42.11 -8.16 8.04
CA LEU A 93 41.83 -9.32 7.22
C LEU A 93 41.08 -8.91 5.94
N VAL A 94 39.93 -8.21 6.06
CA VAL A 94 39.12 -7.84 4.90
C VAL A 94 39.86 -6.83 4.00
N ARG A 95 40.69 -5.93 4.59
CA ARG A 95 41.54 -5.02 3.81
C ARG A 95 42.59 -5.73 2.95
N ARG A 96 43.16 -6.85 3.40
CA ARG A 96 44.08 -7.66 2.58
C ARG A 96 43.42 -8.18 1.30
N HIS A 97 42.13 -8.46 1.36
CA HIS A 97 41.35 -8.95 0.21
C HIS A 97 40.73 -7.84 -0.63
N ARG A 98 40.91 -6.54 -0.26
CA ARG A 98 40.27 -5.42 -0.91
C ARG A 98 40.46 -5.38 -2.43
N ALA A 99 41.72 -5.52 -2.88
CA ALA A 99 42.01 -5.48 -4.32
C ALA A 99 41.27 -6.60 -5.09
N ARG A 100 41.25 -7.80 -4.51
CA ARG A 100 40.55 -8.95 -5.10
C ARG A 100 39.05 -8.74 -5.13
N LEU A 101 38.44 -8.25 -4.04
CA LEU A 101 37.04 -7.93 -3.98
C LEU A 101 36.65 -6.82 -4.95
N GLN A 102 37.48 -5.78 -5.12
CA GLN A 102 37.29 -4.73 -6.11
C GLN A 102 37.40 -5.25 -7.55
N ALA A 103 38.32 -6.18 -7.82
CA ALA A 103 38.43 -6.82 -9.13
C ALA A 103 37.17 -7.66 -9.45
N GLU A 104 36.67 -8.42 -8.48
CA GLU A 104 35.40 -9.17 -8.66
C GLU A 104 34.21 -8.25 -8.85
N LEU A 105 34.14 -7.12 -8.14
CA LEU A 105 33.10 -6.11 -8.34
C LEU A 105 33.15 -5.53 -9.76
N ALA A 106 34.35 -5.21 -10.26
CA ALA A 106 34.52 -4.72 -11.63
C ALA A 106 34.09 -5.78 -12.66
N ARG A 107 34.49 -7.05 -12.46
CA ARG A 107 34.04 -8.17 -13.32
C ARG A 107 32.51 -8.34 -13.29
N LEU A 108 31.90 -8.24 -12.13
CA LEU A 108 30.46 -8.36 -11.98
C LEU A 108 29.74 -7.22 -12.72
N LYS A 109 30.23 -5.98 -12.61
CA LYS A 109 29.70 -4.83 -13.35
C LYS A 109 29.80 -5.03 -14.87
N VAL A 110 30.95 -5.44 -15.37
CA VAL A 110 31.15 -5.74 -16.80
C VAL A 110 30.20 -6.84 -17.26
N ARG A 111 30.09 -7.93 -16.49
CA ARG A 111 29.18 -9.05 -16.82
C ARG A 111 27.72 -8.63 -16.88
N ARG A 112 27.30 -7.68 -16.02
CA ARG A 112 25.92 -7.16 -15.99
C ARG A 112 25.71 -5.93 -16.89
N GLY A 113 26.73 -5.42 -17.54
CA GLY A 113 26.65 -4.26 -18.42
C GLY A 113 26.32 -2.95 -17.69
N VAL A 114 26.70 -2.84 -16.40
CA VAL A 114 26.38 -1.68 -15.56
C VAL A 114 27.65 -0.93 -15.12
N SER A 115 27.52 0.38 -14.91
CA SER A 115 28.66 1.22 -14.49
C SER A 115 28.58 1.62 -13.01
N ARG A 116 27.39 1.88 -12.47
CA ARG A 116 27.20 2.28 -11.08
C ARG A 116 26.92 1.08 -10.17
N ASP A 117 27.22 1.21 -8.88
CA ASP A 117 26.99 0.17 -7.88
C ASP A 117 25.50 -0.08 -7.66
N GLU A 118 24.68 0.97 -7.70
CA GLU A 118 23.23 0.89 -7.52
C GLU A 118 22.56 0.09 -8.63
N ASP A 119 23.10 0.13 -9.85
CA ASP A 119 22.56 -0.59 -11.00
C ASP A 119 22.73 -2.11 -10.86
N LEU A 120 23.65 -2.58 -10.00
CA LEU A 120 23.81 -3.99 -9.64
C LEU A 120 22.63 -4.57 -8.87
N LEU A 121 21.79 -3.71 -8.26
CA LEU A 121 20.60 -4.09 -7.53
C LEU A 121 19.40 -4.36 -8.45
N GLN A 122 19.51 -4.00 -9.73
CA GLN A 122 18.49 -4.28 -10.71
C GLN A 122 18.55 -5.76 -11.15
N PRO A 123 17.41 -6.37 -11.49
CA PRO A 123 17.41 -7.70 -12.10
C PRO A 123 18.31 -7.73 -13.35
N ALA A 124 18.95 -8.87 -13.60
CA ALA A 124 19.77 -9.02 -14.81
C ALA A 124 18.95 -8.73 -16.08
N PRO A 125 19.57 -8.21 -17.17
CA PRO A 125 18.90 -8.01 -18.45
C PRO A 125 18.19 -9.30 -18.88
N GLY A 126 16.85 -9.24 -19.04
CA GLY A 126 16.02 -10.41 -19.34
C GLY A 126 15.26 -11.01 -18.15
N ALA A 127 15.51 -10.59 -16.93
CA ALA A 127 14.83 -11.09 -15.72
C ALA A 127 13.59 -10.24 -15.32
N GLY A 128 12.88 -9.68 -16.28
CA GLY A 128 11.68 -8.85 -16.05
C GLY A 128 11.94 -7.34 -16.08
N PRO A 129 10.90 -6.52 -16.09
CA PRO A 129 11.03 -5.08 -16.11
C PRO A 129 11.79 -4.57 -14.86
N PRO A 130 12.61 -3.50 -14.99
CA PRO A 130 13.31 -2.93 -13.85
C PRO A 130 12.30 -2.57 -12.75
N ALA A 131 12.67 -2.80 -11.50
CA ALA A 131 11.82 -2.48 -10.36
C ALA A 131 11.34 -1.03 -10.49
N THR A 132 10.05 -0.84 -10.74
CA THR A 132 9.46 0.48 -10.91
C THR A 132 9.59 1.23 -9.60
N GLN A 133 10.36 2.31 -9.61
CA GLN A 133 10.51 3.14 -8.42
C GLN A 133 9.20 3.91 -8.19
N VAL A 134 8.58 3.63 -7.06
CA VAL A 134 7.37 4.35 -6.63
C VAL A 134 7.75 5.75 -6.19
N PRO A 135 7.07 6.81 -6.67
CA PRO A 135 7.28 8.18 -6.22
C PRO A 135 7.10 8.34 -4.70
N ARG A 136 7.64 9.39 -4.14
CA ARG A 136 7.38 9.76 -2.76
C ARG A 136 6.10 10.59 -2.68
N TYR A 137 5.05 10.03 -2.11
CA TYR A 137 3.76 10.69 -1.91
C TYR A 137 3.71 11.41 -0.57
N VAL A 138 3.15 12.63 -0.61
CA VAL A 138 3.05 13.54 0.54
C VAL A 138 1.65 14.12 0.59
N ARG A 139 0.84 13.68 1.55
CA ARG A 139 -0.51 14.20 1.74
C ARG A 139 -0.47 15.49 2.57
N VAL A 140 -1.07 16.55 2.04
CA VAL A 140 -1.28 17.80 2.77
C VAL A 140 -2.33 17.58 3.87
N ASN A 141 -2.04 18.01 5.07
CA ASN A 141 -2.97 17.93 6.17
C ASN A 141 -3.84 19.19 6.23
N VAL A 142 -4.99 19.11 5.61
CA VAL A 142 -5.94 20.26 5.50
C VAL A 142 -6.57 20.69 6.81
N LEU A 143 -6.31 20.00 7.92
CA LEU A 143 -6.64 20.49 9.26
C LEU A 143 -5.70 21.59 9.75
N LYS A 144 -4.50 21.71 9.17
CA LYS A 144 -3.44 22.63 9.65
C LYS A 144 -2.98 23.63 8.59
N THR A 145 -3.20 23.35 7.31
CA THR A 145 -2.69 24.16 6.20
C THR A 145 -3.51 23.89 4.93
N CYS A 146 -3.22 24.59 3.86
CA CYS A 146 -3.77 24.32 2.54
C CYS A 146 -2.67 23.89 1.55
N VAL A 147 -3.08 23.42 0.38
CA VAL A 147 -2.15 22.95 -0.67
C VAL A 147 -1.24 24.09 -1.14
N ASP A 148 -1.79 25.29 -1.33
CA ASP A 148 -1.07 26.44 -1.84
C ASP A 148 0.06 26.88 -0.89
N ASP A 149 -0.21 26.91 0.42
CA ASP A 149 0.80 27.23 1.44
C ASP A 149 1.96 26.23 1.44
N VAL A 150 1.65 24.94 1.29
CA VAL A 150 2.66 23.89 1.20
C VAL A 150 3.47 24.00 -0.09
N VAL A 151 2.82 24.29 -1.20
CA VAL A 151 3.48 24.52 -2.49
C VAL A 151 4.44 25.71 -2.39
N GLU A 152 3.99 26.84 -1.85
CA GLU A 152 4.84 28.03 -1.66
C GLU A 152 6.02 27.75 -0.70
N PHE A 153 5.78 26.96 0.36
CA PHE A 153 6.86 26.55 1.25
C PHE A 153 7.95 25.77 0.50
N PHE A 154 7.59 24.78 -0.34
CA PHE A 154 8.57 24.00 -1.09
C PHE A 154 9.27 24.82 -2.18
N LYS A 155 8.58 25.74 -2.84
CA LYS A 155 9.21 26.68 -3.76
C LYS A 155 10.32 27.51 -3.08
N ARG A 156 10.06 28.02 -1.87
CA ARG A 156 11.08 28.74 -1.05
C ARG A 156 12.25 27.85 -0.62
N GLN A 157 12.06 26.52 -0.57
CA GLN A 157 13.12 25.54 -0.33
C GLN A 157 13.89 25.15 -1.60
N GLY A 158 13.62 25.83 -2.71
CA GLY A 158 14.30 25.61 -3.99
C GLY A 158 13.74 24.45 -4.81
N TYR A 159 12.50 24.02 -4.56
CA TYR A 159 11.79 23.07 -5.39
C TYR A 159 11.01 23.78 -6.49
N SER A 160 10.95 23.17 -7.67
CA SER A 160 10.11 23.62 -8.80
C SER A 160 8.78 22.90 -8.80
N PHE A 161 7.68 23.65 -8.71
CA PHE A 161 6.33 23.11 -8.82
C PHE A 161 5.90 23.05 -10.29
N LEU A 162 5.43 21.87 -10.74
CA LEU A 162 5.06 21.62 -12.14
C LEU A 162 3.55 21.73 -12.40
N GLY A 163 2.75 22.13 -11.41
CA GLY A 163 1.29 22.16 -11.55
C GLY A 163 0.65 20.83 -11.15
N LYS A 164 -0.51 20.52 -11.76
CA LYS A 164 -1.22 19.25 -11.57
C LYS A 164 -0.82 18.27 -12.68
N ALA A 165 -0.55 17.02 -12.32
CA ALA A 165 -0.23 15.97 -13.28
C ALA A 165 -1.40 15.71 -14.25
N GLY A 166 -1.10 15.62 -15.54
CA GLY A 166 -2.03 15.20 -16.58
C GLY A 166 -1.98 13.71 -16.88
N SER A 167 -0.87 13.05 -16.53
CA SER A 167 -0.65 11.63 -16.82
C SER A 167 0.23 10.94 -15.78
N LEU A 168 0.22 9.60 -15.78
CA LEU A 168 1.16 8.81 -14.96
C LEU A 168 2.60 8.93 -15.47
N GLU A 169 2.80 9.19 -16.76
CA GLU A 169 4.14 9.32 -17.33
C GLU A 169 4.89 10.55 -16.78
N GLU A 170 4.17 11.64 -16.54
CA GLU A 170 4.75 12.81 -15.87
C GLU A 170 5.27 12.48 -14.46
N LEU A 171 4.61 11.55 -13.76
CA LEU A 171 5.06 11.09 -12.45
C LEU A 171 6.30 10.19 -12.55
N ARG A 172 6.44 9.39 -13.63
CA ARG A 172 7.60 8.51 -13.88
C ARG A 172 8.88 9.31 -14.12
N THR A 173 8.75 10.41 -14.86
CA THR A 173 9.89 11.23 -15.28
C THR A 173 10.30 12.26 -14.23
N LEU A 174 9.60 12.30 -13.09
CA LEU A 174 9.86 13.26 -12.03
C LEU A 174 11.23 13.03 -11.38
N SER A 175 12.09 14.05 -11.42
CA SER A 175 13.48 13.94 -10.94
C SER A 175 14.00 15.26 -10.35
N GLY A 176 15.09 15.20 -9.60
CA GLY A 176 15.73 16.36 -8.99
C GLY A 176 14.85 17.07 -7.95
N LYS A 177 14.95 18.38 -7.86
CA LYS A 177 14.14 19.21 -6.95
C LYS A 177 12.84 19.67 -7.63
N LYS A 178 12.06 18.72 -8.16
CA LYS A 178 10.76 18.98 -8.77
C LYS A 178 9.67 18.26 -8.01
N PHE A 179 8.46 18.81 -8.00
CA PHE A 179 7.29 18.15 -7.46
C PHE A 179 6.02 18.59 -8.19
N ILE A 180 4.98 17.77 -8.09
CA ILE A 180 3.74 17.95 -8.84
C ILE A 180 2.56 17.57 -7.95
N LEU A 181 1.39 18.11 -8.23
CA LEU A 181 0.14 17.68 -7.60
C LEU A 181 -0.36 16.41 -8.29
N ASP A 182 -0.85 15.46 -7.50
CA ASP A 182 -1.32 14.16 -8.01
C ASP A 182 -2.49 14.32 -9.00
N LEU A 183 -2.53 13.42 -9.98
CA LEU A 183 -3.57 13.36 -11.01
C LEU A 183 -4.98 13.18 -10.43
N HIS A 184 -5.11 12.37 -9.37
CA HIS A 184 -6.38 11.88 -8.85
C HIS A 184 -6.78 12.50 -7.50
N LEU A 185 -5.83 12.69 -6.60
CA LEU A 185 -6.07 13.13 -5.23
C LEU A 185 -5.65 14.60 -5.06
N PRO A 186 -6.59 15.53 -4.79
CA PRO A 186 -6.32 16.96 -4.83
C PRO A 186 -5.38 17.47 -3.73
N GLU A 187 -5.20 16.70 -2.67
CA GLU A 187 -4.38 17.06 -1.50
C GLU A 187 -3.06 16.28 -1.45
N LEU A 188 -2.72 15.59 -2.56
CA LEU A 188 -1.56 14.70 -2.63
C LEU A 188 -0.48 15.28 -3.53
N LEU A 189 0.67 15.60 -2.95
CA LEU A 189 1.86 16.03 -3.68
C LEU A 189 2.75 14.83 -3.97
N VAL A 190 3.40 14.86 -5.12
CA VAL A 190 4.27 13.80 -5.63
C VAL A 190 5.68 14.34 -5.81
N PHE A 191 6.64 13.65 -5.23
CA PHE A 191 8.07 13.96 -5.28
C PHE A 191 8.85 12.78 -5.87
N PRO A 192 10.09 13.00 -6.33
CA PRO A 192 10.96 11.90 -6.74
C PRO A 192 11.11 10.84 -5.64
N PRO A 193 11.30 9.57 -6.00
CA PRO A 193 11.28 8.44 -5.05
C PRO A 193 12.19 8.58 -3.83
N GLN A 194 13.36 9.19 -4.00
CA GLN A 194 14.39 9.30 -2.95
C GLN A 194 14.31 10.58 -2.12
N THR A 195 13.25 11.40 -2.30
CA THR A 195 13.10 12.64 -1.53
C THR A 195 12.92 12.34 -0.05
N ASP A 196 13.80 12.91 0.77
CA ASP A 196 13.77 12.75 2.21
C ASP A 196 13.06 13.93 2.89
N PHE A 197 12.13 13.60 3.80
CA PHE A 197 11.37 14.57 4.58
C PHE A 197 11.60 14.44 6.08
N HIS A 198 12.56 13.60 6.51
CA HIS A 198 12.72 13.26 7.93
C HIS A 198 12.91 14.50 8.80
N ASP A 199 13.74 15.44 8.34
CA ASP A 199 14.03 16.70 9.02
C ASP A 199 13.20 17.89 8.50
N ASN A 200 12.21 17.61 7.61
CA ASN A 200 11.39 18.67 7.05
C ASN A 200 10.43 19.25 8.10
N ARG A 201 10.42 20.59 8.23
CA ARG A 201 9.60 21.28 9.23
C ARG A 201 8.11 21.01 9.08
N LEU A 202 7.57 20.93 7.86
CA LEU A 202 6.15 20.62 7.65
C LEU A 202 5.82 19.19 8.09
N TYR A 203 6.74 18.24 7.89
CA TYR A 203 6.55 16.86 8.33
C TYR A 203 6.61 16.75 9.86
N THR A 204 7.62 17.34 10.48
CA THR A 204 7.80 17.27 11.95
C THR A 204 6.69 17.98 12.71
N SER A 205 6.08 19.01 12.11
CA SER A 205 4.94 19.76 12.69
C SER A 205 3.56 19.21 12.30
N GLY A 206 3.49 18.18 11.45
CA GLY A 206 2.26 17.53 11.05
C GLY A 206 1.40 18.30 10.03
N HIS A 207 1.97 19.25 9.29
CA HIS A 207 1.31 19.94 8.18
C HIS A 207 1.27 19.05 6.93
N ILE A 208 2.23 18.14 6.80
CA ILE A 208 2.24 17.10 5.78
C ILE A 208 2.40 15.72 6.42
N ILE A 209 1.86 14.72 5.75
CA ILE A 209 1.88 13.30 6.17
C ILE A 209 2.45 12.48 5.02
N LEU A 210 3.48 11.68 5.32
CA LEU A 210 4.03 10.74 4.34
C LEU A 210 3.09 9.54 4.25
N GLN A 211 2.39 9.42 3.14
CA GLN A 211 1.41 8.36 2.91
C GLN A 211 1.40 8.00 1.43
N ASP A 212 1.52 6.71 1.13
CA ASP A 212 1.40 6.23 -0.24
C ASP A 212 0.02 6.55 -0.81
N LYS A 213 -0.05 6.84 -2.12
CA LYS A 213 -1.30 7.16 -2.81
C LYS A 213 -2.35 6.07 -2.65
N ALA A 214 -1.96 4.80 -2.81
CA ALA A 214 -2.89 3.69 -2.65
C ALA A 214 -3.45 3.62 -1.22
N SER A 215 -2.64 3.91 -0.20
CA SER A 215 -3.09 4.00 1.20
C SER A 215 -4.02 5.19 1.48
N CYS A 216 -4.07 6.20 0.61
CA CYS A 216 -5.04 7.29 0.71
C CYS A 216 -6.42 6.90 0.19
N LEU A 217 -6.51 5.94 -0.75
CA LEU A 217 -7.75 5.58 -1.43
C LEU A 217 -8.88 5.14 -0.48
N PRO A 218 -8.66 4.29 0.55
CA PRO A 218 -9.75 3.82 1.40
C PRO A 218 -10.51 4.97 2.10
N ALA A 219 -9.81 5.91 2.70
CA ALA A 219 -10.43 7.05 3.37
C ALA A 219 -11.07 8.02 2.36
N PHE A 220 -10.39 8.29 1.24
CA PHE A 220 -10.87 9.15 0.16
C PHE A 220 -12.16 8.61 -0.46
N LEU A 221 -12.21 7.32 -0.76
CA LEU A 221 -13.38 6.68 -1.37
C LEU A 221 -14.51 6.43 -0.39
N LEU A 222 -14.20 6.20 0.88
CA LEU A 222 -15.23 6.11 1.93
C LEU A 222 -15.96 7.45 2.08
N SER A 223 -15.23 8.56 1.96
CA SER A 223 -15.75 9.93 1.88
C SER A 223 -16.87 10.24 2.90
N PRO A 224 -16.60 10.07 4.21
CA PRO A 224 -17.63 10.32 5.22
C PRO A 224 -18.05 11.79 5.26
N ALA A 225 -19.36 12.05 5.35
CA ALA A 225 -19.87 13.41 5.50
C ALA A 225 -19.41 14.04 6.83
N ALA A 226 -19.13 15.34 6.82
CA ALA A 226 -18.74 16.06 8.02
C ALA A 226 -19.79 15.90 9.14
N GLY A 227 -19.34 15.65 10.37
CA GLY A 227 -20.23 15.38 11.51
C GLY A 227 -20.62 13.91 11.68
N SER A 228 -20.24 13.02 10.77
CA SER A 228 -20.54 11.59 10.86
C SER A 228 -19.74 10.87 11.96
N HIS A 229 -20.30 9.76 12.41
CA HIS A 229 -19.59 8.79 13.24
C HIS A 229 -18.98 7.72 12.34
N VAL A 230 -17.68 7.46 12.54
CA VAL A 230 -16.88 6.55 11.74
C VAL A 230 -16.14 5.57 12.66
N ILE A 231 -16.03 4.32 12.27
CA ILE A 231 -15.11 3.35 12.86
C ILE A 231 -13.90 3.17 11.94
N ASP A 232 -12.70 3.20 12.52
CA ASP A 232 -11.48 2.68 11.93
C ASP A 232 -11.08 1.41 12.70
N ALA A 233 -11.33 0.25 12.11
CA ALA A 233 -11.35 -1.01 12.83
C ALA A 233 -9.96 -1.63 13.08
N CYS A 234 -8.94 -1.24 12.27
CA CYS A 234 -7.54 -1.69 12.40
C CYS A 234 -6.63 -0.47 12.18
N ALA A 235 -6.67 0.47 13.12
CA ALA A 235 -6.33 1.87 12.87
C ALA A 235 -4.83 2.19 12.83
N ALA A 236 -3.99 1.47 13.60
CA ALA A 236 -2.59 1.83 13.72
C ALA A 236 -1.79 1.48 12.42
N PRO A 237 -0.88 2.35 12.01
CA PRO A 237 -0.26 3.48 12.73
C PRO A 237 -1.00 4.82 12.61
N GLY A 238 -2.23 4.90 12.05
CA GLY A 238 -3.08 6.07 12.06
C GLY A 238 -3.09 6.92 10.78
N ASN A 239 -2.39 6.54 9.73
CA ASN A 239 -2.37 7.30 8.47
C ASN A 239 -3.77 7.44 7.84
N LYS A 240 -4.55 6.37 7.81
CA LYS A 240 -5.92 6.37 7.29
C LYS A 240 -6.87 7.10 8.25
N THR A 241 -6.71 6.89 9.57
CA THR A 241 -7.46 7.64 10.60
C THR A 241 -7.24 9.14 10.48
N SER A 242 -5.99 9.58 10.27
CA SER A 242 -5.68 11.00 10.09
C SER A 242 -6.29 11.57 8.81
N HIS A 243 -6.44 10.76 7.77
CA HIS A 243 -7.09 11.16 6.53
C HIS A 243 -8.61 11.29 6.73
N LEU A 244 -9.23 10.33 7.43
CA LEU A 244 -10.65 10.42 7.82
C LEU A 244 -10.94 11.70 8.64
N ALA A 245 -10.08 12.00 9.63
CA ALA A 245 -10.23 13.21 10.45
C ALA A 245 -10.13 14.51 9.63
N ALA A 246 -9.24 14.52 8.62
CA ALA A 246 -9.11 15.64 7.69
C ALA A 246 -10.37 15.81 6.81
N ILE A 247 -10.91 14.71 6.25
CA ILE A 247 -12.15 14.71 5.49
C ILE A 247 -13.33 15.18 6.35
N LEU A 248 -13.42 14.70 7.56
CA LEU A 248 -14.45 15.12 8.53
C LEU A 248 -14.24 16.55 9.06
N LYS A 249 -13.11 17.19 8.78
CA LYS A 249 -12.71 18.51 9.33
C LYS A 249 -12.75 18.56 10.87
N ASN A 250 -12.34 17.48 11.52
CA ASN A 250 -12.47 17.25 12.97
C ASN A 250 -13.91 17.35 13.51
N LYS A 251 -14.93 17.23 12.64
CA LYS A 251 -16.35 17.23 13.03
C LYS A 251 -16.87 15.81 13.07
N GLY A 252 -17.65 15.46 14.10
CA GLY A 252 -18.13 14.09 14.31
C GLY A 252 -17.23 13.27 15.23
N HIS A 253 -17.24 11.95 15.07
CA HIS A 253 -16.52 11.02 15.94
C HIS A 253 -15.84 9.92 15.14
N ILE A 254 -14.56 9.66 15.41
CA ILE A 254 -13.85 8.48 14.92
C ILE A 254 -13.56 7.55 16.11
N PHE A 255 -14.05 6.32 16.05
CA PHE A 255 -13.71 5.25 16.98
C PHE A 255 -12.62 4.40 16.32
N ALA A 256 -11.40 4.48 16.84
CA ALA A 256 -10.23 3.81 16.26
C ALA A 256 -9.76 2.67 17.15
N PHE A 257 -9.70 1.46 16.61
CA PHE A 257 -9.34 0.23 17.32
C PHE A 257 -8.01 -0.32 16.82
N ASP A 258 -7.16 -0.78 17.70
CA ASP A 258 -6.00 -1.61 17.41
C ASP A 258 -5.62 -2.43 18.68
N LEU A 259 -5.04 -3.61 18.48
CA LEU A 259 -4.61 -4.48 19.59
C LEU A 259 -3.25 -4.11 20.15
N ASP A 260 -2.35 -3.56 19.32
CA ASP A 260 -0.95 -3.33 19.68
C ASP A 260 -0.77 -2.00 20.40
N THR A 261 -0.48 -2.08 21.70
CA THR A 261 -0.23 -0.91 22.56
C THR A 261 0.88 0.00 22.04
N LYS A 262 1.97 -0.57 21.49
CA LYS A 262 3.11 0.22 20.98
C LYS A 262 2.73 0.95 19.70
N ARG A 263 1.96 0.28 18.83
CA ARG A 263 1.44 0.90 17.61
C ARG A 263 0.45 2.02 17.95
N LEU A 264 -0.44 1.81 18.94
CA LEU A 264 -1.38 2.84 19.42
C LEU A 264 -0.67 4.04 20.04
N ALA A 265 0.40 3.85 20.82
CA ALA A 265 1.20 4.95 21.35
C ALA A 265 1.84 5.80 20.23
N THR A 266 2.38 5.14 19.22
CA THR A 266 2.92 5.82 18.02
C THR A 266 1.84 6.57 17.26
N MET A 267 0.68 5.94 17.08
CA MET A 267 -0.50 6.53 16.45
C MET A 267 -0.98 7.77 17.21
N ASN A 268 -1.12 7.68 18.53
CA ASN A 268 -1.53 8.82 19.35
C ASN A 268 -0.60 10.03 19.16
N THR A 269 0.70 9.81 19.19
CA THR A 269 1.70 10.85 18.93
C THR A 269 1.53 11.49 17.55
N MET A 270 1.27 10.67 16.52
CA MET A 270 1.06 11.14 15.15
C MET A 270 -0.25 11.93 15.03
N LEU A 271 -1.35 11.45 15.62
CA LEU A 271 -2.64 12.14 15.58
C LEU A 271 -2.59 13.49 16.31
N MET A 272 -1.95 13.55 17.48
CA MET A 272 -1.72 14.81 18.21
C MET A 272 -0.91 15.80 17.38
N ARG A 273 0.18 15.34 16.78
CA ARG A 273 1.02 16.16 15.89
C ARG A 273 0.23 16.68 14.68
N ALA A 274 -0.67 15.85 14.14
CA ALA A 274 -1.54 16.22 13.02
C ALA A 274 -2.71 17.14 13.42
N GLY A 275 -2.92 17.43 14.71
CA GLY A 275 -4.01 18.30 15.18
C GLY A 275 -5.38 17.64 15.16
N ILE A 276 -5.44 16.33 15.34
CA ILE A 276 -6.69 15.56 15.31
C ILE A 276 -7.31 15.57 16.71
N THR A 277 -8.56 15.97 16.80
CA THR A 277 -9.33 16.09 18.05
C THR A 277 -10.59 15.22 18.08
N SER A 278 -11.04 14.72 16.92
CA SER A 278 -12.28 13.97 16.77
C SER A 278 -12.11 12.45 16.90
N CYS A 279 -10.93 11.96 17.29
CA CYS A 279 -10.62 10.53 17.32
C CYS A 279 -10.50 10.02 18.76
N LYS A 280 -11.13 8.87 19.02
CA LYS A 280 -11.07 8.12 20.27
C LYS A 280 -10.36 6.79 20.05
N LEU A 281 -9.18 6.63 20.63
CA LEU A 281 -8.38 5.42 20.53
C LEU A 281 -8.85 4.38 21.55
N ALA A 282 -8.95 3.12 21.14
CA ALA A 282 -9.24 2.00 22.02
C ALA A 282 -8.27 0.84 21.72
N GLN A 283 -7.60 0.36 22.75
CA GLN A 283 -6.84 -0.89 22.70
C GLN A 283 -7.82 -2.05 22.88
N GLN A 284 -8.38 -2.51 21.77
CA GLN A 284 -9.41 -3.54 21.79
C GLN A 284 -9.41 -4.32 20.49
N ASP A 285 -9.69 -5.62 20.55
CA ASP A 285 -10.01 -6.40 19.37
C ASP A 285 -11.36 -5.94 18.82
N PHE A 286 -11.38 -5.52 17.58
CA PHE A 286 -12.62 -5.08 16.93
C PHE A 286 -13.68 -6.19 16.89
N LEU A 287 -13.28 -7.46 16.82
CA LEU A 287 -14.23 -8.58 16.86
C LEU A 287 -14.99 -8.72 18.18
N THR A 288 -14.48 -8.10 19.27
CA THR A 288 -15.16 -8.08 20.59
C THR A 288 -16.08 -6.88 20.78
N VAL A 289 -16.11 -5.95 19.84
CA VAL A 289 -16.99 -4.78 19.90
C VAL A 289 -18.41 -5.21 19.56
N ASP A 290 -19.35 -4.95 20.48
CA ASP A 290 -20.78 -5.24 20.20
C ASP A 290 -21.34 -4.24 19.16
N PRO A 291 -21.79 -4.72 17.99
CA PRO A 291 -22.41 -3.85 16.99
C PRO A 291 -23.68 -3.15 17.46
N HIS A 292 -24.34 -3.67 18.48
CA HIS A 292 -25.60 -3.15 19.05
C HIS A 292 -25.37 -2.24 20.26
N ASP A 293 -24.12 -2.02 20.71
CA ASP A 293 -23.84 -1.06 21.77
C ASP A 293 -24.34 0.35 21.33
N PRO A 294 -25.18 1.01 22.16
CA PRO A 294 -25.70 2.35 21.89
C PRO A 294 -24.64 3.38 21.50
N LYS A 295 -23.42 3.22 21.98
CA LYS A 295 -22.25 4.05 21.65
C LYS A 295 -22.00 4.10 20.14
N TYR A 296 -22.27 3.02 19.42
CA TYR A 296 -22.01 2.90 17.98
C TYR A 296 -23.27 3.03 17.13
N SER A 297 -24.44 3.31 17.73
CA SER A 297 -25.73 3.41 17.04
C SER A 297 -25.77 4.43 15.90
N LYS A 298 -24.87 5.43 15.90
CA LYS A 298 -24.77 6.48 14.87
C LYS A 298 -23.63 6.24 13.86
N VAL A 299 -22.94 5.11 13.91
CA VAL A 299 -21.82 4.80 13.02
C VAL A 299 -22.36 4.45 11.63
N LYS A 300 -22.14 5.35 10.67
CA LYS A 300 -22.57 5.18 9.28
C LYS A 300 -21.46 4.68 8.36
N TYR A 301 -20.20 4.85 8.75
CA TYR A 301 -19.04 4.55 7.93
C TYR A 301 -18.05 3.69 8.71
N ILE A 302 -17.51 2.66 8.05
CA ILE A 302 -16.42 1.84 8.62
C ILE A 302 -15.28 1.78 7.61
N LEU A 303 -14.06 2.07 8.08
CA LEU A 303 -12.82 1.79 7.37
C LEU A 303 -12.22 0.53 7.98
N LEU A 304 -11.93 -0.43 7.13
CA LEU A 304 -11.39 -1.73 7.51
C LEU A 304 -10.11 -2.03 6.72
N ASP A 305 -8.96 -1.92 7.38
CA ASP A 305 -7.63 -2.20 6.82
C ASP A 305 -6.93 -3.25 7.69
N PRO A 306 -7.39 -4.51 7.65
CA PRO A 306 -6.95 -5.55 8.57
C PRO A 306 -5.52 -6.02 8.27
N SER A 307 -4.93 -6.72 9.23
CA SER A 307 -3.64 -7.39 9.03
C SER A 307 -3.70 -8.30 7.81
N CYS A 308 -2.68 -8.20 6.94
CA CYS A 308 -2.55 -8.97 5.72
C CYS A 308 -1.09 -9.42 5.50
N SER A 309 -0.84 -10.19 4.45
CA SER A 309 0.51 -10.63 4.09
C SER A 309 1.48 -9.48 3.80
N GLY A 310 0.93 -8.31 3.40
CA GLY A 310 1.68 -7.13 2.99
C GLY A 310 2.53 -7.37 1.74
N SER A 311 2.17 -8.32 0.91
CA SER A 311 2.89 -8.71 -0.32
C SER A 311 2.96 -7.61 -1.38
N GLY A 312 2.14 -6.56 -1.27
CA GLY A 312 2.18 -5.39 -2.16
C GLY A 312 3.22 -4.33 -1.81
N MET A 313 3.93 -4.48 -0.68
CA MET A 313 4.90 -3.48 -0.22
C MET A 313 6.23 -3.61 -0.96
N VAL A 314 6.53 -2.71 -1.89
CA VAL A 314 7.74 -2.74 -2.75
C VAL A 314 9.05 -2.57 -1.98
N ALA A 315 9.01 -1.95 -0.81
CA ALA A 315 10.21 -1.69 -0.01
C ALA A 315 10.59 -2.85 0.95
N ARG A 316 10.07 -4.06 0.74
CA ARG A 316 10.48 -5.22 1.52
C ARG A 316 11.89 -5.66 1.15
N LEU A 317 12.67 -5.97 2.17
CA LEU A 317 13.99 -6.54 1.99
C LEU A 317 13.88 -7.98 1.44
N PRO A 318 14.85 -8.45 0.64
CA PRO A 318 14.80 -9.78 -0.01
C PRO A 318 14.51 -10.96 0.92
N LEU A 319 14.87 -10.87 2.21
CA LEU A 319 14.58 -11.89 3.23
C LEU A 319 13.12 -11.86 3.75
N GLU A 320 12.39 -10.76 3.51
CA GLU A 320 10.96 -10.66 3.83
C GLU A 320 10.09 -11.09 2.63
N GLU A 321 10.71 -11.34 1.47
CA GLU A 321 10.06 -11.75 0.22
C GLU A 321 9.79 -13.25 0.10
N ALA A 322 10.08 -14.05 1.13
CA ALA A 322 9.58 -15.41 1.13
C ALA A 322 8.06 -15.37 1.01
N ALA A 323 7.54 -15.87 -0.11
CA ALA A 323 6.10 -15.92 -0.34
C ALA A 323 5.42 -16.52 0.90
N PRO A 324 4.36 -15.91 1.42
CA PRO A 324 3.68 -16.46 2.58
C PRO A 324 3.20 -17.87 2.25
N SER A 325 3.33 -18.80 3.19
CA SER A 325 2.82 -20.15 2.97
C SER A 325 1.31 -20.13 2.71
N ALA A 326 0.79 -21.13 1.99
CA ALA A 326 -0.63 -21.23 1.70
C ALA A 326 -1.48 -21.22 2.98
N GLU A 327 -1.00 -21.91 4.04
CA GLU A 327 -1.66 -21.94 5.35
C GLU A 327 -1.73 -20.55 6.00
N ARG A 328 -0.66 -19.78 5.90
CA ARG A 328 -0.63 -18.39 6.40
C ARG A 328 -1.58 -17.49 5.64
N LEU A 329 -1.64 -17.60 4.30
CA LEU A 329 -2.60 -16.86 3.49
C LEU A 329 -4.03 -17.20 3.86
N GLN A 330 -4.35 -18.50 4.01
CA GLN A 330 -5.67 -18.94 4.43
C GLN A 330 -6.05 -18.44 5.83
N ALA A 331 -5.13 -18.46 6.77
CA ALA A 331 -5.36 -17.94 8.12
C ALA A 331 -5.66 -16.43 8.11
N LEU A 332 -4.91 -15.64 7.31
CA LEU A 332 -5.13 -14.20 7.13
C LEU A 332 -6.48 -13.93 6.45
N ALA A 333 -6.78 -14.63 5.36
CA ALA A 333 -8.06 -14.51 4.66
C ALA A 333 -9.24 -14.87 5.57
N GLY A 334 -9.11 -15.92 6.37
CA GLY A 334 -10.11 -16.31 7.37
C GLY A 334 -10.35 -15.24 8.43
N PHE A 335 -9.30 -14.59 8.91
CA PHE A 335 -9.40 -13.45 9.83
C PHE A 335 -10.09 -12.26 9.15
N GLN A 336 -9.65 -11.88 7.95
CA GLN A 336 -10.19 -10.76 7.18
C GLN A 336 -11.68 -10.95 6.88
N ARG A 337 -12.12 -12.17 6.53
CA ARG A 337 -13.53 -12.52 6.34
C ARG A 337 -14.34 -12.29 7.62
N LYS A 338 -13.84 -12.76 8.78
CA LYS A 338 -14.51 -12.57 10.07
C LYS A 338 -14.69 -11.09 10.41
N VAL A 339 -13.64 -10.30 10.24
CA VAL A 339 -13.65 -8.86 10.58
C VAL A 339 -14.59 -8.10 9.62
N LEU A 340 -14.57 -8.43 8.33
CA LEU A 340 -15.47 -7.82 7.35
C LEU A 340 -16.93 -8.18 7.62
N SER A 341 -17.25 -9.47 7.86
CA SER A 341 -18.60 -9.91 8.23
C SER A 341 -19.07 -9.24 9.53
N HIS A 342 -18.18 -9.08 10.51
CA HIS A 342 -18.49 -8.39 11.76
C HIS A 342 -18.82 -6.92 11.54
N ALA A 343 -18.03 -6.21 10.72
CA ALA A 343 -18.26 -4.80 10.42
C ALA A 343 -19.63 -4.54 9.76
N LEU A 344 -20.10 -5.46 8.92
CA LEU A 344 -21.40 -5.34 8.26
C LEU A 344 -22.60 -5.57 9.19
N ARG A 345 -22.38 -6.08 10.41
CA ARG A 345 -23.42 -6.27 11.43
C ARG A 345 -23.84 -4.98 12.14
N PHE A 346 -23.06 -3.90 12.04
CA PHE A 346 -23.41 -2.61 12.65
C PHE A 346 -24.70 -2.05 12.01
N PRO A 347 -25.76 -1.79 12.78
CA PRO A 347 -27.09 -1.55 12.22
C PRO A 347 -27.18 -0.29 11.34
N ALA A 348 -26.49 0.79 11.74
CA ALA A 348 -26.56 2.07 11.05
C ALA A 348 -25.51 2.22 9.93
N VAL A 349 -24.65 1.22 9.68
CA VAL A 349 -23.62 1.31 8.65
C VAL A 349 -24.25 1.38 7.27
N GLN A 350 -23.88 2.43 6.55
CA GLN A 350 -24.31 2.71 5.18
C GLN A 350 -23.20 2.39 4.16
N ARG A 351 -21.96 2.67 4.53
CA ARG A 351 -20.81 2.51 3.62
C ARG A 351 -19.58 2.00 4.36
N LEU A 352 -18.87 1.08 3.72
CA LEU A 352 -17.67 0.46 4.27
C LEU A 352 -16.57 0.44 3.20
N ALA A 353 -15.34 0.79 3.60
CA ALA A 353 -14.14 0.60 2.80
C ALA A 353 -13.33 -0.56 3.37
N TYR A 354 -13.17 -1.63 2.59
CA TYR A 354 -12.25 -2.73 2.88
C TYR A 354 -10.98 -2.55 2.06
N SER A 355 -9.81 -2.70 2.68
CA SER A 355 -8.53 -2.56 1.99
C SER A 355 -7.47 -3.50 2.55
N THR A 356 -6.49 -3.85 1.70
CA THR A 356 -5.28 -4.56 2.09
C THR A 356 -4.08 -4.03 1.32
N CYS A 357 -2.88 -4.15 1.89
CA CYS A 357 -1.62 -4.00 1.16
C CYS A 357 -1.12 -5.35 0.62
N SER A 358 -2.03 -6.22 0.20
CA SER A 358 -1.75 -7.51 -0.42
C SER A 358 -2.08 -7.51 -1.91
N VAL A 359 -1.31 -8.30 -2.68
CA VAL A 359 -1.61 -8.58 -4.09
C VAL A 359 -2.32 -9.93 -4.27
N HIS A 360 -2.47 -10.72 -3.20
CA HIS A 360 -3.10 -12.05 -3.24
C HIS A 360 -4.61 -11.95 -3.32
N ARG A 361 -5.22 -12.68 -4.25
CA ARG A 361 -6.69 -12.71 -4.43
C ARG A 361 -7.39 -13.31 -3.21
N GLU A 362 -6.72 -14.23 -2.53
CA GLU A 362 -7.22 -14.93 -1.32
C GLU A 362 -7.54 -13.96 -0.19
N GLU A 363 -6.78 -12.87 -0.08
CA GLU A 363 -6.97 -11.80 0.91
C GLU A 363 -7.88 -10.66 0.41
N ASN A 364 -8.19 -10.64 -0.87
CA ASN A 364 -8.85 -9.55 -1.59
C ASN A 364 -10.22 -9.98 -2.13
N GLU A 365 -10.30 -10.33 -3.40
CA GLU A 365 -11.55 -10.66 -4.08
C GLU A 365 -12.27 -11.84 -3.43
N ASP A 366 -11.54 -12.88 -3.02
CA ASP A 366 -12.13 -14.08 -2.43
C ASP A 366 -12.79 -13.78 -1.07
N VAL A 367 -12.18 -12.90 -0.26
CA VAL A 367 -12.78 -12.42 1.01
C VAL A 367 -14.06 -11.64 0.74
N VAL A 368 -14.00 -10.68 -0.18
CA VAL A 368 -15.16 -9.83 -0.52
C VAL A 368 -16.31 -10.66 -1.06
N HIS A 369 -16.02 -11.57 -1.99
CA HIS A 369 -17.02 -12.48 -2.58
C HIS A 369 -17.68 -13.37 -1.53
N ALA A 370 -16.89 -14.00 -0.66
CA ALA A 370 -17.40 -14.87 0.40
C ALA A 370 -18.36 -14.12 1.34
N VAL A 371 -17.97 -12.90 1.76
CA VAL A 371 -18.80 -12.10 2.68
C VAL A 371 -20.07 -11.59 2.00
N LEU A 372 -20.01 -11.13 0.75
CA LEU A 372 -21.19 -10.71 0.01
C LEU A 372 -22.20 -11.85 -0.16
N ARG A 373 -21.74 -13.07 -0.41
CA ARG A 373 -22.60 -14.26 -0.47
C ARG A 373 -23.28 -14.55 0.89
N GLU A 374 -22.61 -14.31 2.00
CA GLU A 374 -23.17 -14.49 3.35
C GLU A 374 -24.18 -13.41 3.72
N GLN A 375 -23.95 -12.16 3.29
CA GLN A 375 -24.81 -11.02 3.59
C GLN A 375 -26.05 -10.93 2.68
N GLY A 376 -26.10 -11.74 1.61
CA GLY A 376 -27.18 -11.70 0.63
C GLY A 376 -27.32 -10.34 -0.04
N SER A 377 -28.54 -9.82 -0.16
CA SER A 377 -28.81 -8.53 -0.80
C SER A 377 -28.64 -7.30 0.10
N ALA A 378 -28.19 -7.49 1.36
CA ALA A 378 -28.09 -6.38 2.32
C ALA A 378 -27.01 -5.35 1.95
N PHE A 379 -25.95 -5.77 1.25
CA PHE A 379 -24.86 -4.92 0.79
C PHE A 379 -24.47 -5.23 -0.65
N ARG A 380 -24.02 -4.20 -1.36
CA ARG A 380 -23.50 -4.31 -2.73
C ARG A 380 -22.11 -3.68 -2.85
N LEU A 381 -21.32 -4.13 -3.82
CA LEU A 381 -20.13 -3.42 -4.27
C LEU A 381 -20.50 -2.17 -5.07
N VAL A 382 -19.73 -1.11 -4.85
CA VAL A 382 -19.86 0.15 -5.58
C VAL A 382 -18.66 0.31 -6.51
N SER A 383 -18.93 0.62 -7.79
CA SER A 383 -17.87 1.02 -8.73
C SER A 383 -17.36 2.41 -8.36
N ALA A 384 -16.61 2.48 -7.26
CA ALA A 384 -15.97 3.70 -6.85
C ALA A 384 -14.82 4.05 -7.79
N PHE A 385 -14.61 5.34 -8.05
CA PHE A 385 -13.51 5.85 -8.81
C PHE A 385 -13.38 5.29 -10.24
N PRO A 386 -14.34 5.56 -11.14
CA PRO A 386 -14.37 4.98 -12.49
C PRO A 386 -13.12 5.25 -13.33
N SER A 387 -12.42 6.38 -13.09
CA SER A 387 -11.17 6.75 -13.78
C SER A 387 -9.92 5.98 -13.32
N TRP A 388 -10.01 5.14 -12.28
CA TRP A 388 -8.89 4.34 -11.82
C TRP A 388 -8.61 3.19 -12.78
N PRO A 389 -7.35 3.01 -13.27
CA PRO A 389 -7.07 2.12 -14.39
C PRO A 389 -7.11 0.63 -14.04
N CYS A 390 -6.82 0.26 -12.78
CA CYS A 390 -6.65 -1.13 -12.37
C CYS A 390 -7.84 -1.61 -11.55
N ARG A 391 -8.53 -2.64 -12.03
CA ARG A 391 -9.71 -3.21 -11.41
C ARG A 391 -9.43 -4.54 -10.72
N GLY A 392 -10.37 -4.99 -9.89
CA GLY A 392 -10.34 -6.31 -9.29
C GLY A 392 -10.25 -7.42 -10.34
N LEU A 393 -9.66 -8.53 -9.95
CA LEU A 393 -9.55 -9.72 -10.80
C LEU A 393 -10.95 -10.29 -11.05
N ALA A 394 -11.22 -10.72 -12.29
CA ALA A 394 -12.51 -11.28 -12.71
C ALA A 394 -12.76 -12.68 -12.10
N THR A 395 -12.83 -12.75 -10.77
CA THR A 395 -13.04 -14.00 -10.02
C THR A 395 -14.51 -14.25 -9.67
N PHE A 396 -15.33 -13.21 -9.70
CA PHE A 396 -16.78 -13.28 -9.49
C PHE A 396 -17.46 -12.08 -10.18
N PRO A 397 -18.76 -12.13 -10.49
CA PRO A 397 -19.51 -11.01 -11.05
C PRO A 397 -19.54 -9.81 -10.09
N GLY A 398 -19.07 -8.63 -10.53
CA GLY A 398 -18.94 -7.44 -9.70
C GLY A 398 -17.53 -7.19 -9.17
N ALA A 399 -16.57 -8.12 -9.35
CA ALA A 399 -15.19 -7.91 -8.93
C ALA A 399 -14.53 -6.70 -9.59
N GLU A 400 -14.97 -6.31 -10.79
CA GLU A 400 -14.55 -5.11 -11.51
C GLU A 400 -14.88 -3.79 -10.78
N CYS A 401 -15.78 -3.82 -9.80
CA CYS A 401 -16.03 -2.68 -8.91
C CYS A 401 -14.88 -2.44 -7.92
N CYS A 402 -14.11 -3.47 -7.60
CA CYS A 402 -12.93 -3.35 -6.76
C CYS A 402 -11.78 -2.64 -7.49
N LEU A 403 -10.87 -2.08 -6.71
CA LEU A 403 -9.68 -1.38 -7.21
C LEU A 403 -8.43 -2.14 -6.81
N ARG A 404 -7.50 -2.27 -7.74
CA ARG A 404 -6.14 -2.73 -7.49
C ARG A 404 -5.14 -1.62 -7.79
N ALA A 405 -4.01 -1.67 -7.11
CA ALA A 405 -2.90 -0.76 -7.34
C ALA A 405 -1.60 -1.56 -7.47
N SER A 406 -0.67 -1.05 -8.27
CA SER A 406 0.63 -1.67 -8.48
C SER A 406 1.72 -0.63 -8.79
N PRO A 407 2.98 -0.95 -8.56
CA PRO A 407 4.09 -0.08 -8.95
C PRO A 407 4.15 0.20 -10.45
N VAL A 408 3.80 -0.78 -11.26
CA VAL A 408 3.90 -0.69 -12.72
C VAL A 408 2.77 0.15 -13.31
N ASP A 409 1.54 -0.15 -12.92
CA ASP A 409 0.35 0.40 -13.58
C ASP A 409 -0.14 1.69 -12.96
N THR A 410 0.09 1.90 -11.64
CA THR A 410 -0.44 3.06 -10.91
C THR A 410 0.63 3.86 -10.18
N LEU A 411 1.90 3.45 -10.26
CA LEU A 411 3.05 4.08 -9.57
C LEU A 411 2.87 4.18 -8.06
N THR A 412 2.21 3.18 -7.46
CA THR A 412 1.95 3.10 -6.02
C THR A 412 2.45 1.78 -5.46
N GLN A 413 2.36 1.59 -4.16
CA GLN A 413 2.47 0.24 -3.58
C GLN A 413 1.37 -0.66 -4.12
N GLY A 414 1.60 -1.99 -4.11
CA GLY A 414 0.55 -2.97 -4.39
C GLY A 414 -0.54 -2.88 -3.31
N PHE A 415 -1.80 -2.76 -3.74
CA PHE A 415 -2.91 -2.48 -2.83
C PHE A 415 -4.24 -2.94 -3.41
N PHE A 416 -5.22 -3.17 -2.55
CA PHE A 416 -6.59 -3.52 -2.91
C PHE A 416 -7.59 -2.68 -2.14
N VAL A 417 -8.68 -2.25 -2.79
CA VAL A 417 -9.79 -1.54 -2.15
C VAL A 417 -11.13 -2.02 -2.70
N ALA A 418 -12.08 -2.30 -1.81
CA ALA A 418 -13.47 -2.55 -2.13
C ALA A 418 -14.36 -1.60 -1.31
N ILE A 419 -15.33 -0.98 -1.96
CA ILE A 419 -16.34 -0.14 -1.31
C ILE A 419 -17.66 -0.88 -1.33
N LEU A 420 -18.22 -1.10 -0.14
CA LEU A 420 -19.53 -1.72 0.05
C LEU A 420 -20.52 -0.67 0.52
N GLU A 421 -21.73 -0.72 -0.02
CA GLU A 421 -22.87 0.11 0.40
C GLU A 421 -24.03 -0.77 0.80
N ARG A 422 -24.76 -0.33 1.84
CA ARG A 422 -26.02 -0.97 2.24
C ARG A 422 -27.07 -0.71 1.18
N CYS A 423 -27.75 -1.76 0.74
CA CYS A 423 -28.92 -1.63 -0.12
C CYS A 423 -30.07 -1.02 0.66
N GLY A 424 -30.80 -0.03 0.07
CA GLY A 424 -32.03 0.49 0.66
C GLY A 424 -33.15 -0.56 0.65
N GLU A 425 -34.17 -0.38 1.49
CA GLU A 425 -35.30 -1.31 1.61
C GLU A 425 -36.06 -1.54 0.29
N GLU A 426 -35.95 -0.62 -0.69
CA GLU A 426 -36.60 -0.78 -2.02
C GLU A 426 -35.92 -1.81 -2.93
N ALA A 427 -34.70 -2.26 -2.62
CA ALA A 427 -33.98 -3.26 -3.43
C ALA A 427 -34.29 -4.72 -3.05
N ALA A 428 -35.14 -4.96 -2.08
CA ALA A 428 -35.50 -6.28 -1.58
C ALA A 428 -36.83 -6.81 -2.19
N LEU A 429 -37.06 -6.63 -3.49
CA LEU A 429 -38.08 -7.41 -4.18
C LEU A 429 -37.47 -8.73 -4.60
N PRO A 430 -38.04 -9.88 -4.17
CA PRO A 430 -37.55 -11.17 -4.58
C PRO A 430 -37.90 -11.36 -6.06
N SER A 431 -36.90 -11.66 -6.87
CA SER A 431 -37.11 -12.22 -8.20
C SER A 431 -37.67 -13.63 -8.05
N SER A 432 -38.98 -13.74 -7.87
CA SER A 432 -39.73 -15.00 -8.08
C SER A 432 -39.87 -15.20 -9.57
N LEU A 433 -39.00 -16.02 -10.13
CA LEU A 433 -39.28 -16.69 -11.39
C LEU A 433 -40.37 -17.74 -11.11
N PRO A 434 -41.49 -17.74 -11.82
CA PRO A 434 -42.42 -18.87 -11.76
C PRO A 434 -41.81 -20.05 -12.49
N ALA A 435 -41.82 -21.19 -11.81
CA ALA A 435 -41.52 -22.48 -12.37
C ALA A 435 -42.42 -22.79 -13.58
N GLY A 436 -41.80 -23.25 -14.63
CA GLY A 436 -42.46 -23.66 -15.83
C GLY A 436 -43.37 -24.88 -15.61
N THR A 437 -44.57 -24.80 -16.17
CA THR A 437 -45.39 -25.95 -16.52
C THR A 437 -45.19 -26.25 -18.00
N GLU A 438 -44.66 -27.43 -18.28
CA GLU A 438 -44.74 -28.05 -19.58
C GLU A 438 -46.19 -28.41 -19.87
N GLU A 439 -46.71 -28.02 -21.04
CA GLU A 439 -47.71 -28.82 -21.77
C GLU A 439 -47.78 -28.46 -23.26
N ASN A 440 -47.41 -29.48 -24.03
CA ASN A 440 -47.91 -29.97 -25.33
C ASN A 440 -48.20 -29.05 -26.52
N LEU A 441 -47.43 -29.41 -27.54
CA LEU A 441 -47.70 -29.50 -29.00
C LEU A 441 -49.16 -29.53 -29.45
N GLN A 442 -49.53 -28.66 -30.45
CA GLN A 442 -50.13 -29.17 -31.71
C GLN A 442 -49.99 -28.12 -32.82
N GLN A 443 -49.67 -28.62 -33.98
CA GLN A 443 -49.54 -28.02 -35.31
C GLN A 443 -50.83 -27.33 -35.74
N GLU A 444 -50.78 -26.24 -36.55
CA GLU A 444 -51.41 -26.16 -37.85
C GLU A 444 -50.84 -25.03 -38.72
N GLU A 445 -50.71 -25.37 -39.99
CA GLU A 445 -50.21 -24.60 -41.12
C GLU A 445 -51.15 -23.47 -41.56
N GLY A 446 -50.60 -22.45 -42.22
CA GLY A 446 -51.36 -21.88 -43.32
C GLY A 446 -51.28 -20.36 -43.56
N MET A 447 -50.52 -20.02 -44.60
CA MET A 447 -50.76 -18.93 -45.58
C MET A 447 -50.41 -17.47 -45.26
N GLU A 448 -49.38 -17.00 -45.93
CA GLU A 448 -49.15 -15.63 -46.46
C GLU A 448 -50.24 -15.22 -47.50
N PRO A 449 -50.25 -14.02 -48.13
CA PRO A 449 -49.45 -12.80 -47.96
C PRO A 449 -50.22 -11.46 -48.12
N GLY A 450 -49.54 -10.35 -47.97
CA GLY A 450 -49.99 -9.19 -48.77
C GLY A 450 -49.81 -7.78 -48.19
N ALA A 451 -48.90 -7.07 -48.83
CA ALA A 451 -48.91 -5.66 -49.18
C ALA A 451 -48.43 -4.57 -48.22
N ALA A 452 -47.34 -3.98 -48.68
CA ALA A 452 -46.80 -2.68 -48.26
C ALA A 452 -47.50 -1.50 -49.02
N PRO A 453 -46.96 -0.26 -48.98
CA PRO A 453 -47.21 0.88 -48.09
C PRO A 453 -47.95 2.04 -48.83
N PRO A 454 -48.08 3.24 -48.33
CA PRO A 454 -47.33 4.35 -48.92
C PRO A 454 -46.90 5.52 -48.07
N LYS A 455 -45.97 6.21 -48.66
CA LYS A 455 -45.18 7.38 -48.33
C LYS A 455 -45.95 8.72 -48.28
N LYS A 456 -45.21 9.75 -47.68
CA LYS A 456 -45.11 11.21 -48.00
C LYS A 456 -46.07 12.15 -47.31
N LYS A 457 -45.60 13.31 -46.79
CA LYS A 457 -44.95 14.54 -47.31
C LYS A 457 -44.70 15.49 -46.14
N ARG A 458 -43.53 16.01 -45.88
CA ARG A 458 -42.90 17.30 -46.31
C ARG A 458 -43.76 18.55 -46.28
N ARG A 459 -43.35 19.57 -45.46
CA ARG A 459 -43.13 20.99 -45.79
C ARG A 459 -42.85 21.77 -44.51
N LYS A 460 -41.77 22.47 -44.34
CA LYS A 460 -41.07 23.64 -44.90
C LYS A 460 -41.45 24.97 -44.21
N LYS A 461 -40.37 25.61 -43.68
CA LYS A 461 -40.03 27.04 -43.64
C LYS A 461 -40.87 27.98 -42.74
N GLN A 462 -40.29 28.90 -41.98
CA GLN A 462 -39.44 30.08 -42.23
C GLN A 462 -39.02 30.66 -40.89
N ARG A 463 -37.79 31.01 -40.60
CA ARG A 463 -37.09 32.29 -40.74
C ARG A 463 -37.92 33.54 -40.33
N VAL A 464 -37.42 34.33 -39.32
CA VAL A 464 -36.84 35.65 -39.47
C VAL A 464 -36.59 36.31 -38.10
N LYS A 465 -35.38 36.74 -37.86
CA LYS A 465 -34.79 37.95 -37.29
C LYS A 465 -35.55 38.76 -36.18
N ALA A 466 -34.91 38.99 -35.08
CA ALA A 466 -34.22 40.23 -34.70
C ALA A 466 -33.19 39.94 -33.65
#